data_979173a0fe86fe93b28d539a125295e9
#
_entry.id   979173a0fe86fe93b28d539a125295e9
#
_cell.length_a   1.000
_cell.length_b   1.000
_cell.length_c   1.000
_cell.angle_alpha   90.00
_cell.angle_beta   90.00
_cell.angle_gamma   90.00
#
_symmetry.space_group_name_H-M   'P 1'
#
loop_
_entity.id
_entity.type
_entity.pdbx_description
1 polymer ?
#
loop_
_entity_poly.entity_id
_entity_poly.type
_entity_poly.pdbx_seq_one_letter_code
_entity_poly.pdbx_strand_id
1 'polypeptide(L)'
;MGQKVHPIGIRLGIVKDWSSKWYADSKTFPEYVRTDHLMRTFIKNKLKDASVSRISIERPAKKANITIHTARPGIVIGKKGEDIERLRAEISKMIDMNLSDVRINISEVRKPELDAQLVAEGIAQQLERRVMFRRAMKRAVTNTMRVGAEGIKVKVGGRLNGAEIARSEWYREGRVPLHTLRADIDYGFAEANTTYGVIGVKVWIFKGEVFEKPDADAAETADAAAGAHT
;
A
#
# COMPACT_ATOMS: atom_id res chain seq x y z
N MET A 1 -25.56 0.51 12.55
CA MET A 1 -24.70 -0.34 11.68
C MET A 1 -23.49 -0.77 12.49
N GLY A 2 -23.18 -2.08 12.52
CA GLY A 2 -22.03 -2.59 13.25
C GLY A 2 -20.69 -2.15 12.66
N GLN A 3 -19.65 -2.19 13.47
CA GLN A 3 -18.27 -1.93 13.02
C GLN A 3 -17.82 -3.03 12.06
N LYS A 4 -16.99 -2.65 11.10
CA LYS A 4 -16.43 -3.58 10.11
C LYS A 4 -14.97 -3.87 10.42
N VAL A 5 -14.62 -5.15 10.40
CA VAL A 5 -13.23 -5.58 10.60
C VAL A 5 -12.39 -5.16 9.41
N HIS A 6 -11.12 -4.81 9.66
CA HIS A 6 -10.18 -4.45 8.61
C HIS A 6 -9.89 -5.66 7.72
N PRO A 7 -10.08 -5.57 6.38
CA PRO A 7 -10.00 -6.73 5.49
C PRO A 7 -8.62 -7.41 5.47
N ILE A 8 -7.54 -6.64 5.57
CA ILE A 8 -6.18 -7.17 5.66
C ILE A 8 -5.95 -7.77 7.05
N GLY A 9 -6.37 -7.08 8.12
CA GLY A 9 -6.13 -7.51 9.50
C GLY A 9 -6.69 -8.88 9.81
N ILE A 10 -7.93 -9.19 9.37
CA ILE A 10 -8.55 -10.50 9.61
C ILE A 10 -7.88 -11.64 8.84
N ARG A 11 -7.09 -11.32 7.80
CA ARG A 11 -6.41 -12.30 6.92
C ARG A 11 -4.92 -12.43 7.21
N LEU A 12 -4.39 -11.71 8.20
CA LEU A 12 -3.00 -11.85 8.63
C LEU A 12 -2.72 -13.27 9.13
N GLY A 13 -1.63 -13.87 8.66
CA GLY A 13 -1.26 -15.25 8.97
C GLY A 13 -2.05 -16.33 8.21
N ILE A 14 -3.06 -15.96 7.37
CA ILE A 14 -3.83 -16.86 6.52
C ILE A 14 -3.46 -16.66 5.06
N VAL A 15 -3.76 -15.47 4.50
CA VAL A 15 -3.49 -15.10 3.10
C VAL A 15 -2.54 -13.90 3.02
N LYS A 16 -2.61 -13.01 4.01
CA LYS A 16 -1.77 -11.81 4.08
C LYS A 16 -0.67 -11.99 5.12
N ASP A 17 0.48 -11.39 4.85
CA ASP A 17 1.62 -11.34 5.75
C ASP A 17 1.77 -9.96 6.38
N TRP A 18 2.61 -9.89 7.43
CA TRP A 18 2.89 -8.68 8.19
C TRP A 18 3.72 -7.69 7.36
N SER A 19 3.46 -6.41 7.56
CA SER A 19 4.26 -5.35 6.94
C SER A 19 5.52 -5.00 7.74
N SER A 20 5.61 -5.42 9.00
CA SER A 20 6.80 -5.36 9.83
C SER A 20 7.13 -6.78 10.29
N LYS A 21 8.36 -7.25 10.00
CA LYS A 21 8.85 -8.59 10.32
C LYS A 21 10.06 -8.46 11.21
N TRP A 22 9.84 -8.47 12.53
CA TRP A 22 10.90 -8.43 13.53
C TRP A 22 10.37 -8.89 14.90
N TYR A 23 11.29 -9.26 15.75
CA TYR A 23 11.07 -9.57 17.15
C TYR A 23 11.79 -8.57 18.04
N ALA A 24 11.17 -8.18 19.16
CA ALA A 24 11.78 -7.32 20.15
C ALA A 24 11.26 -7.66 21.56
N ASP A 25 12.11 -7.44 22.56
CA ASP A 25 11.72 -7.56 23.96
C ASP A 25 10.72 -6.46 24.35
N SER A 26 9.96 -6.68 25.42
CA SER A 26 8.94 -5.74 25.91
C SER A 26 9.48 -4.33 26.17
N LYS A 27 10.75 -4.17 26.47
CA LYS A 27 11.40 -2.87 26.67
C LYS A 27 11.67 -2.11 25.38
N THR A 28 12.09 -2.82 24.32
CA THR A 28 12.48 -2.22 23.03
C THR A 28 11.32 -2.18 22.04
N PHE A 29 10.27 -2.99 22.24
CA PHE A 29 9.10 -3.08 21.37
C PHE A 29 8.42 -1.70 21.11
N PRO A 30 8.11 -0.86 22.11
CA PRO A 30 7.47 0.43 21.88
C PRO A 30 8.30 1.37 21.00
N GLU A 31 9.62 1.33 21.16
CA GLU A 31 10.54 2.13 20.39
C GLU A 31 10.56 1.70 18.92
N TYR A 32 10.61 0.40 18.64
CA TYR A 32 10.58 -0.12 17.26
C TYR A 32 9.26 0.19 16.56
N VAL A 33 8.12 0.05 17.24
CA VAL A 33 6.82 0.43 16.69
C VAL A 33 6.77 1.92 16.34
N ARG A 34 7.26 2.77 17.25
CA ARG A 34 7.32 4.23 17.04
C ARG A 34 8.21 4.58 15.84
N THR A 35 9.41 4.03 15.79
CA THR A 35 10.36 4.30 14.70
C THR A 35 9.84 3.78 13.36
N ASP A 36 9.21 2.60 13.31
CA ASP A 36 8.58 2.08 12.09
C ASP A 36 7.45 2.98 11.59
N HIS A 37 6.62 3.50 12.49
CA HIS A 37 5.55 4.43 12.13
C HIS A 37 6.11 5.74 11.57
N LEU A 38 7.12 6.32 12.21
CA LEU A 38 7.79 7.54 11.75
C LEU A 38 8.42 7.34 10.37
N MET A 39 9.15 6.24 10.17
CA MET A 39 9.75 5.91 8.86
C MET A 39 8.69 5.80 7.76
N ARG A 40 7.60 5.07 8.00
CA ARG A 40 6.51 4.94 7.00
C ARG A 40 5.88 6.26 6.65
N THR A 41 5.60 7.10 7.65
CA THR A 41 5.01 8.42 7.45
C THR A 41 5.98 9.33 6.68
N PHE A 42 7.24 9.33 7.05
CA PHE A 42 8.27 10.10 6.37
C PHE A 42 8.46 9.70 4.91
N ILE A 43 8.62 8.40 4.64
CA ILE A 43 8.79 7.87 3.28
C ILE A 43 7.56 8.19 2.42
N LYS A 44 6.33 7.97 2.92
CA LYS A 44 5.10 8.29 2.19
C LYS A 44 4.99 9.78 1.87
N ASN A 45 5.34 10.65 2.81
CA ASN A 45 5.29 12.09 2.59
C ASN A 45 6.31 12.57 1.57
N LYS A 46 7.53 12.02 1.62
CA LYS A 46 8.61 12.39 0.70
C LYS A 46 8.40 11.85 -0.72
N LEU A 47 7.81 10.66 -0.83
CA LEU A 47 7.62 9.95 -2.09
C LEU A 47 6.17 9.98 -2.61
N LYS A 48 5.42 11.05 -2.37
CA LYS A 48 4.02 11.19 -2.84
C LYS A 48 3.86 10.98 -4.34
N ASP A 49 4.82 11.44 -5.14
CA ASP A 49 4.77 11.36 -6.61
C ASP A 49 5.20 9.98 -7.14
N ALA A 50 5.85 9.17 -6.33
CA ALA A 50 6.34 7.86 -6.71
C ALA A 50 5.27 6.76 -6.65
N SER A 51 4.05 7.05 -6.17
CA SER A 51 2.96 6.07 -6.05
C SER A 51 3.40 4.84 -5.23
N VAL A 52 3.69 5.05 -3.95
CA VAL A 52 4.12 4.00 -3.03
C VAL A 52 2.92 3.19 -2.55
N SER A 53 2.90 1.90 -2.86
CA SER A 53 1.85 0.97 -2.43
C SER A 53 1.97 0.63 -0.95
N ARG A 54 3.07 -0.03 -0.58
CA ARG A 54 3.35 -0.44 0.79
C ARG A 54 4.83 -0.36 1.11
N ILE A 55 5.15 -0.32 2.39
CA ILE A 55 6.51 -0.31 2.90
C ILE A 55 6.62 -1.49 3.86
N SER A 56 7.49 -2.45 3.54
CA SER A 56 7.83 -3.57 4.41
C SER A 56 9.11 -3.26 5.16
N ILE A 57 9.14 -3.55 6.45
CA ILE A 57 10.30 -3.29 7.32
C ILE A 57 10.69 -4.60 7.99
N GLU A 58 11.93 -4.99 7.83
CA GLU A 58 12.54 -6.15 8.47
C GLU A 58 13.71 -5.71 9.30
N ARG A 59 13.85 -6.26 10.50
CA ARG A 59 14.96 -5.93 11.41
C ARG A 59 15.72 -7.19 11.81
N PRO A 60 16.59 -7.71 10.91
CA PRO A 60 17.47 -8.81 11.27
C PRO A 60 18.58 -8.30 12.19
N ALA A 61 18.62 -8.79 13.43
CA ALA A 61 19.56 -8.35 14.46
C ALA A 61 19.52 -6.82 14.67
N LYS A 62 20.65 -6.12 14.43
CA LYS A 62 20.78 -4.66 14.58
C LYS A 62 20.65 -3.89 13.24
N LYS A 63 20.16 -4.53 12.17
CA LYS A 63 20.02 -3.91 10.84
C LYS A 63 18.55 -3.58 10.56
N ALA A 64 18.29 -2.63 9.67
CA ALA A 64 16.97 -2.29 9.19
C ALA A 64 16.91 -2.43 7.66
N ASN A 65 16.17 -3.42 7.16
CA ASN A 65 15.89 -3.59 5.74
C ASN A 65 14.51 -3.01 5.44
N ILE A 66 14.45 -2.00 4.60
CA ILE A 66 13.23 -1.31 4.23
C ILE A 66 12.96 -1.61 2.76
N THR A 67 11.88 -2.33 2.47
CA THR A 67 11.47 -2.60 1.09
C THR A 67 10.31 -1.70 0.73
N ILE A 68 10.50 -0.85 -0.27
CA ILE A 68 9.49 0.10 -0.77
C ILE A 68 8.88 -0.49 -2.04
N HIS A 69 7.58 -0.83 -1.97
CA HIS A 69 6.82 -1.28 -3.14
C HIS A 69 6.22 -0.06 -3.85
N THR A 70 6.63 0.19 -5.08
CA THR A 70 6.24 1.38 -5.85
C THR A 70 5.89 1.02 -7.29
N ALA A 71 4.96 1.79 -7.88
CA ALA A 71 4.65 1.69 -9.31
C ALA A 71 5.65 2.46 -10.20
N ARG A 72 6.46 3.36 -9.61
CA ARG A 72 7.39 4.21 -10.34
C ARG A 72 8.78 4.20 -9.70
N PRO A 73 9.53 3.09 -9.83
CA PRO A 73 10.83 2.93 -9.17
C PRO A 73 11.84 4.00 -9.58
N GLY A 74 11.81 4.48 -10.82
CA GLY A 74 12.72 5.52 -11.31
C GLY A 74 12.65 6.83 -10.53
N ILE A 75 11.49 7.20 -10.00
CA ILE A 75 11.33 8.43 -9.19
C ILE A 75 11.98 8.25 -7.80
N VAL A 76 11.95 7.03 -7.26
CA VAL A 76 12.56 6.73 -5.95
C VAL A 76 14.08 6.64 -6.04
N ILE A 77 14.59 6.05 -7.12
CA ILE A 77 16.04 5.89 -7.35
C ILE A 77 16.68 7.25 -7.63
N GLY A 78 16.00 8.08 -8.42
CA GLY A 78 16.51 9.39 -8.86
C GLY A 78 17.64 9.28 -9.86
N LYS A 79 18.26 10.42 -10.14
CA LYS A 79 19.41 10.49 -11.07
C LYS A 79 20.63 9.82 -10.41
N LYS A 80 21.17 8.79 -11.06
CA LYS A 80 22.38 8.05 -10.61
C LYS A 80 22.29 7.50 -9.17
N GLY A 81 21.07 7.33 -8.60
CA GLY A 81 20.90 6.81 -7.25
C GLY A 81 21.10 7.84 -6.13
N GLU A 82 21.22 9.12 -6.42
CA GLU A 82 21.42 10.17 -5.39
C GLU A 82 20.22 10.28 -4.42
N ASP A 83 19.00 10.17 -4.95
CA ASP A 83 17.80 10.35 -4.12
C ASP A 83 17.61 9.21 -3.12
N ILE A 84 17.93 7.97 -3.51
CA ILE A 84 17.86 6.83 -2.60
C ILE A 84 18.94 6.92 -1.51
N GLU A 85 20.16 7.35 -1.83
CA GLU A 85 21.23 7.52 -0.85
C GLU A 85 20.90 8.68 0.12
N ARG A 86 20.33 9.76 -0.38
CA ARG A 86 19.85 10.87 0.46
C ARG A 86 18.71 10.38 1.40
N LEU A 87 17.76 9.63 0.88
CA LEU A 87 16.68 9.02 1.66
C LEU A 87 17.24 8.11 2.75
N ARG A 88 18.23 7.28 2.42
CA ARG A 88 18.91 6.39 3.36
C ARG A 88 19.61 7.15 4.48
N ALA A 89 20.31 8.24 4.16
CA ALA A 89 20.98 9.08 5.16
C ALA A 89 19.99 9.78 6.11
N GLU A 90 18.83 10.23 5.60
CA GLU A 90 17.80 10.85 6.43
C GLU A 90 17.12 9.84 7.36
N ILE A 91 16.84 8.64 6.87
CA ILE A 91 16.27 7.55 7.68
C ILE A 91 17.27 7.12 8.76
N SER A 92 18.55 6.94 8.41
CA SER A 92 19.62 6.60 9.37
C SER A 92 19.68 7.58 10.53
N LYS A 93 19.61 8.88 10.26
CA LYS A 93 19.54 9.92 11.28
C LYS A 93 18.28 9.88 12.14
N MET A 94 17.13 9.52 11.53
CA MET A 94 15.83 9.48 12.22
C MET A 94 15.76 8.33 13.24
N ILE A 95 16.39 7.19 12.94
CA ILE A 95 16.34 5.99 13.78
C ILE A 95 17.63 5.83 14.64
N ASP A 96 18.52 6.80 14.58
CA ASP A 96 19.81 6.81 15.31
C ASP A 96 20.63 5.53 15.07
N MET A 97 20.72 5.09 13.81
CA MET A 97 21.48 3.93 13.38
C MET A 97 22.58 4.33 12.41
N ASN A 98 23.64 3.50 12.32
CA ASN A 98 24.70 3.73 11.34
C ASN A 98 24.16 3.58 9.90
N LEU A 99 24.72 4.32 8.96
CA LEU A 99 24.34 4.26 7.55
C LEU A 99 24.54 2.86 6.95
N SER A 100 25.55 2.11 7.41
CA SER A 100 25.82 0.73 6.98
C SER A 100 24.73 -0.26 7.37
N ASP A 101 23.98 0.02 8.44
CA ASP A 101 22.98 -0.89 9.01
C ASP A 101 21.58 -0.68 8.43
N VAL A 102 21.38 0.41 7.69
CA VAL A 102 20.14 0.72 6.99
C VAL A 102 20.26 0.34 5.51
N ARG A 103 19.39 -0.56 5.04
CA ARG A 103 19.29 -0.96 3.63
C ARG A 103 17.92 -0.59 3.08
N ILE A 104 17.89 0.03 1.92
CA ILE A 104 16.64 0.33 1.20
C ILE A 104 16.62 -0.51 -0.07
N ASN A 105 15.58 -1.34 -0.19
CA ASN A 105 15.30 -2.11 -1.39
C ASN A 105 14.06 -1.52 -2.07
N ILE A 106 14.05 -1.52 -3.40
CA ILE A 106 12.91 -1.05 -4.19
C ILE A 106 12.34 -2.26 -4.92
N SER A 107 11.04 -2.48 -4.75
CA SER A 107 10.29 -3.52 -5.46
C SER A 107 9.27 -2.85 -6.37
N GLU A 108 9.29 -3.19 -7.64
CA GLU A 108 8.35 -2.67 -8.62
C GLU A 108 7.00 -3.36 -8.53
N VAL A 109 5.92 -2.59 -8.51
CA VAL A 109 4.55 -3.09 -8.64
C VAL A 109 4.18 -3.11 -10.12
N ARG A 110 4.29 -4.29 -10.78
CA ARG A 110 4.07 -4.46 -12.23
C ARG A 110 2.65 -4.11 -12.67
N LYS A 111 1.63 -4.35 -11.82
CA LYS A 111 0.21 -4.10 -12.12
C LYS A 111 -0.40 -3.16 -11.06
N PRO A 112 -0.18 -1.84 -11.16
CA PRO A 112 -0.67 -0.88 -10.16
C PRO A 112 -2.19 -0.83 -10.07
N GLU A 113 -2.91 -1.21 -11.13
CA GLU A 113 -4.37 -1.28 -11.14
C GLU A 113 -4.96 -2.41 -10.28
N LEU A 114 -4.14 -3.41 -9.90
CA LEU A 114 -4.51 -4.48 -8.97
C LEU A 114 -4.12 -4.19 -7.52
N ASP A 115 -3.50 -3.03 -7.25
CA ASP A 115 -3.14 -2.59 -5.92
C ASP A 115 -4.19 -1.60 -5.39
N ALA A 116 -4.86 -1.98 -4.31
CA ALA A 116 -5.97 -1.20 -3.78
C ALA A 116 -5.55 0.17 -3.25
N GLN A 117 -4.32 0.30 -2.71
CA GLN A 117 -3.81 1.56 -2.19
C GLN A 117 -3.53 2.54 -3.33
N LEU A 118 -2.88 2.06 -4.41
CA LEU A 118 -2.57 2.89 -5.58
C LEU A 118 -3.83 3.35 -6.31
N VAL A 119 -4.83 2.47 -6.42
CA VAL A 119 -6.13 2.82 -6.99
C VAL A 119 -6.84 3.87 -6.13
N ALA A 120 -6.82 3.74 -4.80
CA ALA A 120 -7.42 4.70 -3.89
C ALA A 120 -6.75 6.08 -4.00
N GLU A 121 -5.42 6.13 -4.02
CA GLU A 121 -4.65 7.36 -4.19
C GLU A 121 -4.89 8.00 -5.57
N GLY A 122 -4.98 7.18 -6.63
CA GLY A 122 -5.30 7.65 -7.98
C GLY A 122 -6.69 8.28 -8.09
N ILE A 123 -7.69 7.74 -7.36
CA ILE A 123 -9.02 8.35 -7.26
C ILE A 123 -8.95 9.65 -6.46
N ALA A 124 -8.25 9.66 -5.31
CA ALA A 124 -8.11 10.84 -4.48
C ALA A 124 -7.47 12.02 -5.25
N GLN A 125 -6.38 11.78 -5.97
CA GLN A 125 -5.75 12.79 -6.84
C GLN A 125 -6.70 13.33 -7.93
N GLN A 126 -7.55 12.48 -8.52
CA GLN A 126 -8.54 12.94 -9.50
C GLN A 126 -9.62 13.82 -8.85
N LEU A 127 -10.04 13.50 -7.62
CA LEU A 127 -11.00 14.32 -6.87
C LEU A 127 -10.41 15.69 -6.49
N GLU A 128 -9.16 15.75 -6.10
CA GLU A 128 -8.43 17.01 -5.84
C GLU A 128 -8.32 17.89 -7.09
N ARG A 129 -8.18 17.26 -8.26
CA ARG A 129 -8.21 17.93 -9.57
C ARG A 129 -9.62 18.26 -10.05
N ARG A 130 -10.64 18.15 -9.19
CA ARG A 130 -12.05 18.47 -9.46
C ARG A 130 -12.69 17.61 -10.57
N VAL A 131 -12.19 16.41 -10.80
CA VAL A 131 -12.84 15.43 -11.68
C VAL A 131 -14.12 14.93 -11.00
N MET A 132 -15.21 14.75 -11.76
CA MET A 132 -16.47 14.23 -11.23
C MET A 132 -16.24 12.84 -10.59
N PHE A 133 -16.64 12.67 -9.33
CA PHE A 133 -16.40 11.45 -8.55
C PHE A 133 -16.96 10.21 -9.23
N ARG A 134 -18.13 10.27 -9.88
CA ARG A 134 -18.72 9.13 -10.61
C ARG A 134 -17.83 8.66 -11.76
N ARG A 135 -17.25 9.61 -12.50
CA ARG A 135 -16.32 9.31 -13.60
C ARG A 135 -15.03 8.68 -13.09
N ALA A 136 -14.45 9.23 -12.01
CA ALA A 136 -13.25 8.71 -11.39
C ALA A 136 -13.46 7.28 -10.88
N MET A 137 -14.55 7.01 -10.17
CA MET A 137 -14.89 5.68 -9.64
C MET A 137 -15.13 4.67 -10.76
N LYS A 138 -15.96 4.99 -11.77
CA LYS A 138 -16.23 4.09 -12.89
C LYS A 138 -14.97 3.74 -13.67
N ARG A 139 -14.12 4.73 -13.96
CA ARG A 139 -12.85 4.51 -14.65
C ARG A 139 -11.94 3.57 -13.86
N ALA A 140 -11.82 3.77 -12.54
CA ALA A 140 -11.03 2.89 -11.69
C ALA A 140 -11.57 1.45 -11.71
N VAL A 141 -12.88 1.27 -11.57
CA VAL A 141 -13.54 -0.04 -11.63
C VAL A 141 -13.27 -0.74 -12.96
N THR A 142 -13.51 -0.06 -14.09
CA THR A 142 -13.29 -0.64 -15.42
C THR A 142 -11.82 -1.01 -15.65
N ASN A 143 -10.87 -0.16 -15.23
CA ASN A 143 -9.45 -0.45 -15.40
C ASN A 143 -9.01 -1.68 -14.59
N THR A 144 -9.42 -1.76 -13.31
CA THR A 144 -9.08 -2.89 -12.45
C THR A 144 -9.66 -4.20 -12.97
N MET A 145 -10.91 -4.22 -13.42
CA MET A 145 -11.53 -5.42 -14.02
C MET A 145 -10.83 -5.85 -15.31
N ARG A 146 -10.39 -4.90 -16.14
CA ARG A 146 -9.64 -5.18 -17.38
C ARG A 146 -8.31 -5.88 -17.13
N VAL A 147 -7.64 -5.55 -16.03
CA VAL A 147 -6.32 -6.12 -15.68
C VAL A 147 -6.45 -7.52 -15.04
N GLY A 148 -7.69 -7.96 -14.75
CA GLY A 148 -7.96 -9.32 -14.31
C GLY A 148 -8.32 -9.48 -12.83
N ALA A 149 -8.83 -8.43 -12.17
CA ALA A 149 -9.45 -8.59 -10.86
C ALA A 149 -10.76 -9.37 -10.98
N GLU A 150 -11.06 -10.27 -10.04
CA GLU A 150 -12.34 -10.98 -9.97
C GLU A 150 -13.47 -10.10 -9.41
N GLY A 151 -13.11 -9.05 -8.72
CA GLY A 151 -14.07 -8.07 -8.23
C GLY A 151 -13.44 -6.86 -7.57
N ILE A 152 -14.16 -5.76 -7.66
CA ILE A 152 -13.78 -4.50 -7.04
C ILE A 152 -14.98 -3.83 -6.39
N LYS A 153 -14.74 -3.18 -5.25
CA LYS A 153 -15.67 -2.27 -4.61
C LYS A 153 -14.97 -0.97 -4.27
N VAL A 154 -15.50 0.13 -4.75
CA VAL A 154 -15.02 1.50 -4.43
C VAL A 154 -16.10 2.22 -3.65
N LYS A 155 -15.74 2.85 -2.54
CA LYS A 155 -16.63 3.70 -1.74
C LYS A 155 -15.99 5.06 -1.53
N VAL A 156 -16.73 6.11 -1.82
CA VAL A 156 -16.32 7.51 -1.61
C VAL A 156 -17.31 8.15 -0.66
N GLY A 157 -16.84 8.88 0.33
CA GLY A 157 -17.67 9.54 1.34
C GLY A 157 -17.16 10.92 1.71
N GLY A 158 -18.07 11.87 1.81
CA GLY A 158 -17.78 13.26 2.10
C GLY A 158 -18.73 14.21 1.37
N ARG A 159 -18.33 15.47 1.20
CA ARG A 159 -19.06 16.48 0.42
C ARG A 159 -18.80 16.30 -1.08
N LEU A 160 -19.47 15.31 -1.68
CA LEU A 160 -19.26 14.93 -3.07
C LEU A 160 -19.66 16.08 -4.02
N ASN A 161 -18.74 16.51 -4.89
CA ASN A 161 -18.85 17.64 -5.80
C ASN A 161 -19.20 18.98 -5.08
N GLY A 162 -18.78 19.15 -3.82
CA GLY A 162 -19.04 20.35 -3.06
C GLY A 162 -20.46 20.47 -2.47
N ALA A 163 -21.24 19.38 -2.45
CA ALA A 163 -22.57 19.39 -1.83
C ALA A 163 -22.48 19.76 -0.34
N GLU A 164 -23.46 20.51 0.16
CA GLU A 164 -23.49 20.93 1.57
C GLU A 164 -23.62 19.73 2.52
N ILE A 165 -24.47 18.77 2.15
CA ILE A 165 -24.69 17.56 2.94
C ILE A 165 -23.73 16.47 2.47
N ALA A 166 -22.93 15.96 3.40
CA ALA A 166 -22.05 14.84 3.15
C ALA A 166 -22.85 13.55 2.91
N ARG A 167 -22.44 12.79 1.92
CA ARG A 167 -23.01 11.48 1.62
C ARG A 167 -21.94 10.50 1.20
N SER A 168 -22.26 9.22 1.17
CA SER A 168 -21.37 8.19 0.64
C SER A 168 -22.02 7.50 -0.55
N GLU A 169 -21.26 7.37 -1.63
CA GLU A 169 -21.64 6.58 -2.81
C GLU A 169 -20.61 5.47 -3.01
N TRP A 170 -21.05 4.35 -3.59
CA TRP A 170 -20.19 3.22 -3.85
C TRP A 170 -20.57 2.52 -5.15
N TYR A 171 -19.57 1.96 -5.82
CA TYR A 171 -19.73 1.07 -6.96
C TYR A 171 -19.08 -0.26 -6.67
N ARG A 172 -19.67 -1.34 -7.16
CA ARG A 172 -19.12 -2.69 -7.08
C ARG A 172 -19.32 -3.39 -8.42
N GLU A 173 -18.29 -4.09 -8.86
CA GLU A 173 -18.32 -4.97 -10.01
C GLU A 173 -17.65 -6.29 -9.62
N GLY A 174 -18.21 -7.40 -10.09
CA GLY A 174 -17.76 -8.73 -9.71
C GLY A 174 -18.07 -9.11 -8.25
N ARG A 175 -17.29 -10.04 -7.70
CA ARG A 175 -17.48 -10.62 -6.37
C ARG A 175 -16.45 -10.05 -5.37
N VAL A 176 -16.87 -9.65 -4.19
CA VAL A 176 -15.97 -9.21 -3.12
C VAL A 176 -16.40 -9.89 -1.80
N PRO A 177 -15.93 -11.14 -1.55
CA PRO A 177 -16.36 -11.95 -0.43
C PRO A 177 -15.61 -11.56 0.85
N LEU A 178 -16.09 -10.53 1.58
CA LEU A 178 -15.42 -10.00 2.78
C LEU A 178 -15.38 -10.99 3.95
N HIS A 179 -16.31 -11.95 4.00
CA HIS A 179 -16.40 -12.95 5.08
C HIS A 179 -15.56 -14.22 4.81
N THR A 180 -15.13 -14.45 3.59
CA THR A 180 -14.32 -15.62 3.21
C THR A 180 -12.85 -15.34 3.57
N LEU A 181 -12.26 -16.11 4.49
CA LEU A 181 -10.88 -15.90 4.95
C LEU A 181 -9.83 -16.24 3.89
N ARG A 182 -10.09 -17.27 3.07
CA ARG A 182 -9.20 -17.69 1.98
C ARG A 182 -9.18 -16.72 0.79
N ALA A 183 -10.11 -15.75 0.75
CA ALA A 183 -10.16 -14.76 -0.32
C ALA A 183 -9.01 -13.75 -0.20
N ASP A 184 -8.20 -13.60 -1.26
CA ASP A 184 -7.18 -12.57 -1.34
C ASP A 184 -7.83 -11.22 -1.65
N ILE A 185 -8.11 -10.46 -0.59
CA ILE A 185 -8.68 -9.12 -0.69
C ILE A 185 -7.62 -8.10 -0.31
N ASP A 186 -7.32 -7.24 -1.26
CA ASP A 186 -6.51 -6.06 -1.03
C ASP A 186 -7.38 -4.87 -0.66
N TYR A 187 -6.90 -4.02 0.27
CA TYR A 187 -7.63 -2.89 0.79
C TYR A 187 -6.77 -1.63 0.78
N GLY A 188 -7.30 -0.57 0.20
CA GLY A 188 -6.68 0.74 0.18
C GLY A 188 -7.58 1.82 0.76
N PHE A 189 -6.97 2.78 1.46
CA PHE A 189 -7.61 3.97 1.97
C PHE A 189 -6.79 5.21 1.59
N ALA A 190 -7.47 6.21 1.06
CA ALA A 190 -6.87 7.49 0.74
C ALA A 190 -7.85 8.63 1.07
N GLU A 191 -7.29 9.79 1.36
CA GLU A 191 -8.04 11.02 1.61
C GLU A 191 -7.72 12.04 0.52
N ALA A 192 -8.77 12.62 -0.06
CA ALA A 192 -8.67 13.70 -1.01
C ALA A 192 -8.99 15.03 -0.31
N ASN A 193 -8.02 15.92 -0.24
CA ASN A 193 -8.19 17.24 0.34
C ASN A 193 -8.75 18.20 -0.71
N THR A 194 -10.05 18.47 -0.62
CA THR A 194 -10.72 19.38 -1.53
C THR A 194 -10.99 20.72 -0.87
N THR A 195 -11.30 21.76 -1.67
CA THR A 195 -11.67 23.09 -1.16
C THR A 195 -12.91 23.07 -0.26
N TYR A 196 -13.75 22.03 -0.36
CA TYR A 196 -14.98 21.88 0.43
C TYR A 196 -14.83 20.92 1.62
N GLY A 197 -13.63 20.40 1.87
CA GLY A 197 -13.33 19.47 2.94
C GLY A 197 -12.70 18.17 2.45
N VAL A 198 -12.49 17.24 3.37
CA VAL A 198 -11.85 15.95 3.09
C VAL A 198 -12.86 14.94 2.57
N ILE A 199 -12.50 14.24 1.50
CA ILE A 199 -13.29 13.14 0.94
C ILE A 199 -12.50 11.83 1.18
N GLY A 200 -13.07 10.89 1.93
CA GLY A 200 -12.48 9.58 2.16
C GLY A 200 -12.79 8.62 1.01
N VAL A 201 -11.75 7.98 0.49
CA VAL A 201 -11.83 6.95 -0.56
C VAL A 201 -11.43 5.61 0.04
N LYS A 202 -12.27 4.58 -0.11
CA LYS A 202 -12.00 3.21 0.30
C LYS A 202 -12.15 2.28 -0.90
N VAL A 203 -11.14 1.44 -1.11
CA VAL A 203 -11.11 0.49 -2.24
C VAL A 203 -10.87 -0.92 -1.70
N TRP A 204 -11.61 -1.88 -2.20
CA TRP A 204 -11.44 -3.32 -1.98
C TRP A 204 -11.28 -3.98 -3.34
N ILE A 205 -10.21 -4.72 -3.53
CA ILE A 205 -9.95 -5.50 -4.75
C ILE A 205 -9.84 -6.96 -4.38
N PHE A 206 -10.65 -7.79 -5.01
CA PHE A 206 -10.60 -9.23 -4.87
C PHE A 206 -9.78 -9.82 -6.02
N LYS A 207 -8.69 -10.51 -5.68
CA LYS A 207 -7.72 -11.08 -6.64
C LYS A 207 -7.96 -12.55 -6.92
N GLY A 208 -8.77 -13.23 -6.11
CA GLY A 208 -9.05 -14.65 -6.19
C GLY A 208 -9.02 -15.33 -4.82
N GLU A 209 -9.19 -16.64 -4.80
CA GLU A 209 -9.12 -17.45 -3.57
C GLU A 209 -7.81 -18.23 -3.53
N VAL A 210 -7.17 -18.23 -2.36
CA VAL A 210 -5.93 -18.97 -2.09
C VAL A 210 -6.31 -20.23 -1.32
N PHE A 211 -6.04 -21.40 -1.88
CA PHE A 211 -6.34 -22.71 -1.27
C PHE A 211 -5.12 -23.32 -0.59
N GLU A 212 -3.92 -22.99 -1.08
CA GLU A 212 -2.65 -23.43 -0.49
C GLU A 212 -1.89 -22.21 0.06
N LYS A 213 -1.23 -22.36 1.21
CA LYS A 213 -0.26 -21.34 1.63
C LYS A 213 0.86 -21.38 0.60
N PRO A 214 1.27 -20.24 0.02
CA PRO A 214 2.53 -20.21 -0.70
C PRO A 214 3.62 -20.60 0.32
N ASP A 215 4.32 -21.70 0.06
CA ASP A 215 5.47 -22.11 0.86
C ASP A 215 6.45 -20.93 0.87
N ALA A 216 6.88 -20.52 2.06
CA ALA A 216 7.80 -19.39 2.21
C ALA A 216 9.09 -19.59 1.42
N ASP A 217 9.48 -20.85 1.21
CA ASP A 217 10.67 -21.26 0.48
C ASP A 217 10.55 -21.13 -1.06
N ALA A 218 9.31 -21.18 -1.60
CA ALA A 218 9.09 -21.01 -3.04
C ALA A 218 9.25 -19.55 -3.53
N ALA A 219 9.07 -18.58 -2.64
CA ALA A 219 9.26 -17.16 -2.97
C ALA A 219 10.75 -16.79 -3.09
N GLU A 220 11.62 -17.39 -2.25
CA GLU A 220 13.07 -17.16 -2.31
C GLU A 220 13.71 -17.82 -3.53
N THR A 221 13.22 -18.98 -3.95
CA THR A 221 13.75 -19.68 -5.15
C THR A 221 13.35 -19.01 -6.45
N ALA A 222 12.19 -18.36 -6.51
CA ALA A 222 11.75 -17.60 -7.69
C ALA A 222 12.55 -16.30 -7.91
N ASP A 223 12.92 -15.61 -6.83
CA ASP A 223 13.76 -14.41 -6.90
C ASP A 223 15.24 -14.76 -7.20
N ALA A 224 15.74 -15.91 -6.70
CA ALA A 224 17.08 -16.38 -7.00
C ALA A 224 17.24 -16.84 -8.46
N ALA A 225 16.22 -17.44 -9.06
CA ALA A 225 16.23 -17.84 -10.47
C ALA A 225 16.10 -16.66 -11.45
N ALA A 226 15.46 -15.56 -11.05
CA ALA A 226 15.36 -14.35 -11.86
C ALA A 226 16.68 -13.53 -11.88
N GLY A 227 17.55 -13.69 -10.89
CA GLY A 227 18.84 -13.01 -10.78
C GLY A 227 20.02 -13.71 -11.49
N ALA A 228 19.83 -14.92 -12.03
CA ALA A 228 20.89 -15.72 -12.65
C ALA A 228 20.95 -15.58 -14.21
N HIS A 229 20.16 -14.72 -14.80
CA HIS A 229 20.10 -14.47 -16.26
C HIS A 229 20.35 -13.03 -16.65
N THR A 230 21.24 -12.33 -15.95
CA THR A 230 21.78 -11.04 -16.43
C THR A 230 23.29 -11.07 -16.38
#